data_d6e0573ba503c6a81f89168a2847664c
#
_entry.id   d6e0573ba503c6a81f89168a2847664c
#
_cell.length_a   1.000
_cell.length_b   1.000
_cell.length_c   1.000
_cell.angle_alpha   90.00
_cell.angle_beta   90.00
_cell.angle_gamma   90.00
#
_symmetry.space_group_name_H-M   'P 1'
#
loop_
_entity.id
_entity.type
_entity.pdbx_description
1 polymer ?
#
loop_
_entity_poly.entity_id
_entity_poly.type
_entity_poly.pdbx_seq_one_letter_code
_entity_poly.pdbx_strand_id
1 'polypeptide(L)'
;FEDSKNIKMIEASWGEESYTKGHIPTSVHVNTDIIEPPPTWMLDNDDNLIKFALDYGLTKDDTVIVSSSTPMASYRLAVILRYIGVKDVRVLNGGTNSWLSAGYELEFTSNPKHSCTNFGADIPVNSQLVVTTSELRQKLKEKNKFILVDNRTWDEHIGKVSGYTYYDKKGRIPGALYGHSGSDSVSLEEYRNIDNTMRNKYEILEMWDKENIDVNRQLIFMCGSGWRAAEVLTYANVIGVENT
;
A
#
# COMPACT_ATOMS: atom_id res chain seq x y z
N PHE A 1 -29.17 1.78 -2.44
CA PHE A 1 -28.22 1.54 -1.32
C PHE A 1 -28.79 0.54 -0.29
N GLU A 2 -29.23 -0.65 -0.75
CA GLU A 2 -29.75 -1.70 0.14
C GLU A 2 -28.64 -2.63 0.70
N ASP A 3 -27.38 -2.53 0.22
CA ASP A 3 -26.24 -3.39 0.63
C ASP A 3 -25.24 -2.72 1.59
N SER A 4 -25.64 -1.72 2.36
CA SER A 4 -24.75 -0.98 3.25
C SER A 4 -24.31 -1.77 4.52
N LYS A 5 -24.74 -3.00 4.70
CA LYS A 5 -24.53 -3.75 5.95
C LYS A 5 -23.10 -4.21 6.24
N ASN A 6 -22.22 -4.21 5.24
CA ASN A 6 -20.85 -4.73 5.37
C ASN A 6 -19.77 -3.74 4.93
N ILE A 7 -20.06 -2.44 4.89
CA ILE A 7 -19.05 -1.42 4.58
C ILE A 7 -18.34 -1.04 5.87
N LYS A 8 -17.00 -1.12 5.85
CA LYS A 8 -16.13 -0.71 6.96
C LYS A 8 -15.21 0.41 6.50
N MET A 9 -15.17 1.48 7.28
CA MET A 9 -14.24 2.59 7.09
C MET A 9 -13.03 2.40 7.99
N ILE A 10 -11.84 2.49 7.43
CA ILE A 10 -10.57 2.38 8.17
C ILE A 10 -9.70 3.60 7.85
N GLU A 11 -9.16 4.22 8.88
CA GLU A 11 -8.08 5.21 8.77
C GLU A 11 -6.76 4.53 9.15
N ALA A 12 -5.84 4.42 8.20
CA ALA A 12 -4.51 3.83 8.43
C ALA A 12 -3.48 4.93 8.70
N SER A 13 -2.65 4.76 9.72
CA SER A 13 -1.53 5.68 9.98
C SER A 13 -0.43 5.01 10.80
N TRP A 14 0.77 5.58 10.75
CA TRP A 14 1.84 5.25 11.68
C TRP A 14 1.64 6.05 12.97
N GLY A 15 1.38 5.36 14.08
CA GLY A 15 0.95 5.98 15.32
C GLY A 15 -0.49 6.50 15.26
N GLU A 16 -0.93 7.15 16.33
CA GLU A 16 -2.32 7.60 16.52
C GLU A 16 -2.51 9.11 16.28
N GLU A 17 -1.41 9.85 16.14
CA GLU A 17 -1.44 11.32 16.17
C GLU A 17 -2.29 11.92 15.04
N SER A 18 -2.19 11.40 13.81
CA SER A 18 -2.97 11.91 12.68
C SER A 18 -4.46 11.63 12.84
N TYR A 19 -4.82 10.43 13.31
CA TYR A 19 -6.19 10.03 13.55
C TYR A 19 -6.87 10.90 14.62
N THR A 20 -6.18 11.17 15.72
CA THR A 20 -6.70 12.00 16.83
C THR A 20 -6.86 13.47 16.45
N LYS A 21 -6.10 13.96 15.46
CA LYS A 21 -6.25 15.31 14.91
C LYS A 21 -7.47 15.47 13.99
N GLY A 22 -8.13 14.40 13.65
CA GLY A 22 -9.33 14.35 12.84
C GLY A 22 -9.25 13.30 11.74
N HIS A 23 -10.32 12.56 11.57
CA HIS A 23 -10.44 11.46 10.60
C HIS A 23 -11.80 11.48 9.93
N ILE A 24 -11.94 10.74 8.85
CA ILE A 24 -13.22 10.62 8.13
C ILE A 24 -14.23 9.93 9.07
N PRO A 25 -15.47 10.46 9.18
CA PRO A 25 -16.47 9.93 10.10
C PRO A 25 -16.66 8.43 9.98
N THR A 26 -16.87 7.77 11.11
CA THR A 26 -17.03 6.33 11.27
C THR A 26 -15.77 5.47 11.04
N SER A 27 -14.64 6.06 10.66
CA SER A 27 -13.40 5.32 10.46
C SER A 27 -12.87 4.75 11.78
N VAL A 28 -12.54 3.46 11.76
CA VAL A 28 -11.78 2.80 12.83
C VAL A 28 -10.30 2.95 12.54
N HIS A 29 -9.50 3.31 13.55
CA HIS A 29 -8.07 3.50 13.40
C HIS A 29 -7.31 2.18 13.32
N VAL A 30 -6.38 2.07 12.35
CA VAL A 30 -5.35 1.03 12.27
C VAL A 30 -3.97 1.67 12.34
N ASN A 31 -3.28 1.51 13.48
CA ASN A 31 -1.84 1.76 13.54
C ASN A 31 -1.10 0.68 12.75
N THR A 32 -0.34 1.09 11.74
CA THR A 32 0.38 0.18 10.84
C THR A 32 1.41 -0.71 11.55
N ASP A 33 1.90 -0.34 12.74
CA ASP A 33 2.79 -1.19 13.56
C ASP A 33 2.14 -2.53 13.97
N ILE A 34 0.81 -2.64 13.89
CA ILE A 34 0.09 -3.90 14.18
C ILE A 34 0.33 -4.95 13.09
N ILE A 35 0.52 -4.51 11.85
CA ILE A 35 0.70 -5.36 10.68
C ILE A 35 2.13 -5.38 10.15
N GLU A 36 2.94 -4.42 10.57
CA GLU A 36 4.35 -4.24 10.22
C GLU A 36 5.13 -3.76 11.45
N PRO A 37 5.41 -4.66 12.40
CA PRO A 37 5.96 -4.27 13.69
C PRO A 37 7.41 -3.78 13.60
N PRO A 38 7.80 -2.81 14.46
CA PRO A 38 9.19 -2.42 14.61
C PRO A 38 10.04 -3.61 15.12
N PRO A 39 11.35 -3.61 14.94
CA PRO A 39 12.17 -2.54 14.35
C PRO A 39 12.35 -2.66 12.83
N THR A 40 11.77 -3.65 12.19
CA THR A 40 12.00 -3.93 10.77
C THR A 40 10.94 -3.36 9.84
N TRP A 41 9.74 -3.08 10.35
CA TRP A 41 8.57 -2.65 9.58
C TRP A 41 8.33 -3.51 8.33
N MET A 42 8.59 -4.81 8.45
CA MET A 42 8.25 -5.81 7.44
C MET A 42 6.87 -6.40 7.75
N LEU A 43 6.20 -6.87 6.70
CA LEU A 43 4.91 -7.56 6.85
C LEU A 43 5.02 -8.67 7.90
N ASP A 44 4.11 -8.66 8.85
CA ASP A 44 4.03 -9.66 9.91
C ASP A 44 3.61 -11.04 9.36
N ASN A 45 3.74 -12.06 10.17
CA ASN A 45 3.36 -13.43 9.81
C ASN A 45 1.83 -13.59 9.72
N ASP A 46 1.39 -14.63 9.02
CA ASP A 46 -0.02 -14.86 8.73
C ASP A 46 -0.87 -15.07 10.00
N ASP A 47 -0.31 -15.66 11.07
CA ASP A 47 -1.01 -15.85 12.35
C ASP A 47 -1.35 -14.49 13.01
N ASN A 48 -0.45 -13.54 12.95
CA ASN A 48 -0.70 -12.18 13.45
C ASN A 48 -1.64 -11.39 12.53
N LEU A 49 -1.55 -11.59 11.22
CA LEU A 49 -2.45 -10.95 10.26
C LEU A 49 -3.90 -11.44 10.39
N ILE A 50 -4.11 -12.75 10.63
CA ILE A 50 -5.48 -13.25 10.91
C ILE A 50 -5.99 -12.70 12.24
N LYS A 51 -5.15 -12.66 13.27
CA LYS A 51 -5.53 -12.07 14.56
C LYS A 51 -5.92 -10.60 14.39
N PHE A 52 -5.13 -9.81 13.66
CA PHE A 52 -5.48 -8.43 13.31
C PHE A 52 -6.86 -8.36 12.65
N ALA A 53 -7.11 -9.16 11.62
CA ALA A 53 -8.40 -9.16 10.92
C ALA A 53 -9.56 -9.46 11.87
N LEU A 54 -9.44 -10.47 12.73
CA LEU A 54 -10.46 -10.85 13.70
C LEU A 54 -10.68 -9.77 14.78
N ASP A 55 -9.62 -9.15 15.29
CA ASP A 55 -9.68 -8.08 16.29
C ASP A 55 -10.41 -6.83 15.74
N TYR A 56 -10.30 -6.58 14.43
CA TYR A 56 -11.00 -5.48 13.74
C TYR A 56 -12.35 -5.91 13.13
N GLY A 57 -12.76 -7.14 13.39
CA GLY A 57 -14.01 -7.71 12.89
C GLY A 57 -14.09 -7.79 11.37
N LEU A 58 -12.95 -7.92 10.71
CA LEU A 58 -12.89 -8.02 9.26
C LEU A 58 -13.20 -9.45 8.81
N THR A 59 -13.96 -9.55 7.73
CA THR A 59 -14.23 -10.80 7.04
C THR A 59 -13.86 -10.70 5.57
N LYS A 60 -13.69 -11.84 4.90
CA LYS A 60 -13.38 -11.87 3.47
C LYS A 60 -14.48 -11.25 2.59
N ASP A 61 -15.70 -11.17 3.09
CA ASP A 61 -16.87 -10.70 2.32
C ASP A 61 -17.23 -9.22 2.61
N ASP A 62 -16.45 -8.54 3.45
CA ASP A 62 -16.63 -7.10 3.71
C ASP A 62 -16.22 -6.24 2.50
N THR A 63 -16.85 -5.08 2.36
CA THR A 63 -16.33 -3.94 1.62
C THR A 63 -15.55 -3.06 2.58
N VAL A 64 -14.24 -2.93 2.39
CA VAL A 64 -13.39 -2.10 3.22
C VAL A 64 -12.93 -0.87 2.45
N ILE A 65 -13.22 0.32 2.96
CA ILE A 65 -12.74 1.58 2.41
C ILE A 65 -11.64 2.08 3.34
N VAL A 66 -10.44 2.25 2.79
CA VAL A 66 -9.27 2.71 3.54
C VAL A 66 -8.94 4.14 3.17
N SER A 67 -8.75 4.98 4.16
CA SER A 67 -8.27 6.35 4.04
C SER A 67 -7.04 6.59 4.90
N SER A 68 -6.37 7.70 4.67
CA SER A 68 -5.26 8.18 5.47
C SER A 68 -4.96 9.64 5.17
N SER A 69 -4.47 10.37 6.14
CA SER A 69 -3.80 11.67 5.93
C SER A 69 -2.42 11.51 5.27
N THR A 70 -1.83 10.30 5.37
CA THR A 70 -0.60 9.88 4.67
C THR A 70 -0.95 8.80 3.66
N PRO A 71 -1.24 9.14 2.39
CA PRO A 71 -1.85 8.22 1.41
C PRO A 71 -1.19 6.84 1.33
N MET A 72 0.14 6.73 1.36
CA MET A 72 0.85 5.45 1.29
C MET A 72 0.42 4.45 2.37
N ALA A 73 0.04 4.91 3.57
CA ALA A 73 -0.42 4.02 4.64
C ALA A 73 -1.73 3.32 4.25
N SER A 74 -2.67 4.05 3.62
CA SER A 74 -3.93 3.46 3.15
C SER A 74 -3.70 2.45 2.03
N TYR A 75 -2.82 2.74 1.07
CA TYR A 75 -2.49 1.80 0.00
C TYR A 75 -1.77 0.56 0.51
N ARG A 76 -0.87 0.74 1.49
CA ARG A 76 -0.18 -0.41 2.11
C ARG A 76 -1.16 -1.32 2.82
N LEU A 77 -2.03 -0.78 3.66
CA LEU A 77 -3.08 -1.57 4.34
C LEU A 77 -4.00 -2.23 3.31
N ALA A 78 -4.42 -1.52 2.26
CA ALA A 78 -5.29 -2.08 1.23
C ALA A 78 -4.66 -3.30 0.52
N VAL A 79 -3.37 -3.27 0.20
CA VAL A 79 -2.67 -4.43 -0.38
C VAL A 79 -2.62 -5.59 0.61
N ILE A 80 -2.37 -5.33 1.90
CA ILE A 80 -2.37 -6.38 2.94
C ILE A 80 -3.77 -6.97 3.13
N LEU A 81 -4.82 -6.16 3.15
CA LEU A 81 -6.20 -6.66 3.22
C LEU A 81 -6.55 -7.55 2.01
N ARG A 82 -6.12 -7.17 0.81
CA ARG A 82 -6.27 -8.01 -0.38
C ARG A 82 -5.44 -9.30 -0.28
N TYR A 83 -4.20 -9.22 0.24
CA TYR A 83 -3.33 -10.38 0.47
C TYR A 83 -4.01 -11.41 1.37
N ILE A 84 -4.57 -10.99 2.50
CA ILE A 84 -5.27 -11.90 3.40
C ILE A 84 -6.61 -12.39 2.84
N GLY A 85 -7.21 -11.70 1.86
CA GLY A 85 -8.37 -12.19 1.12
C GLY A 85 -9.66 -11.40 1.27
N VAL A 86 -9.62 -10.15 1.76
CA VAL A 86 -10.79 -9.26 1.68
C VAL A 86 -11.08 -8.98 0.20
N LYS A 87 -12.31 -9.27 -0.24
CA LYS A 87 -12.69 -9.25 -1.66
C LYS A 87 -12.83 -7.86 -2.25
N ASP A 88 -13.39 -6.93 -1.50
CA ASP A 88 -13.65 -5.56 -1.95
C ASP A 88 -12.91 -4.56 -1.05
N VAL A 89 -11.71 -4.17 -1.48
CA VAL A 89 -10.89 -3.18 -0.78
C VAL A 89 -10.73 -1.97 -1.68
N ARG A 90 -11.14 -0.82 -1.18
CA ARG A 90 -11.09 0.47 -1.87
C ARG A 90 -10.24 1.45 -1.09
N VAL A 91 -9.50 2.29 -1.79
CA VAL A 91 -8.74 3.39 -1.19
C VAL A 91 -9.36 4.70 -1.63
N LEU A 92 -9.56 5.62 -0.68
CA LEU A 92 -10.01 6.97 -1.01
C LEU A 92 -8.87 7.71 -1.72
N ASN A 93 -9.06 8.01 -3.00
CA ASN A 93 -8.08 8.71 -3.83
C ASN A 93 -7.84 10.13 -3.29
N GLY A 94 -6.59 10.44 -2.93
CA GLY A 94 -6.20 11.70 -2.28
C GLY A 94 -6.41 11.71 -0.75
N GLY A 95 -7.00 10.65 -0.17
CA GLY A 95 -7.14 10.48 1.28
C GLY A 95 -7.93 11.57 1.98
N THR A 96 -7.60 11.83 3.22
CA THR A 96 -8.26 12.83 4.08
C THR A 96 -8.22 14.25 3.49
N ASN A 97 -7.16 14.59 2.73
CA ASN A 97 -7.06 15.90 2.08
C ASN A 97 -8.14 16.11 1.01
N SER A 98 -8.40 15.11 0.18
CA SER A 98 -9.48 15.17 -0.83
C SER A 98 -10.86 15.25 -0.19
N TRP A 99 -11.08 14.56 0.93
CA TRP A 99 -12.31 14.64 1.72
C TRP A 99 -12.58 16.07 2.18
N LEU A 100 -11.58 16.72 2.80
CA LEU A 100 -11.66 18.12 3.25
C LEU A 100 -11.84 19.09 2.07
N SER A 101 -11.12 18.87 0.96
CA SER A 101 -11.23 19.70 -0.23
C SER A 101 -12.62 19.63 -0.89
N ALA A 102 -13.32 18.51 -0.70
CA ALA A 102 -14.71 18.35 -1.13
C ALA A 102 -15.72 19.02 -0.18
N GLY A 103 -15.27 19.65 0.91
CA GLY A 103 -16.09 20.39 1.87
C GLY A 103 -16.73 19.52 2.95
N TYR A 104 -16.25 18.30 3.13
CA TYR A 104 -16.75 17.42 4.18
C TYR A 104 -16.00 17.62 5.49
N GLU A 105 -16.70 17.40 6.61
CA GLU A 105 -16.15 17.55 7.97
C GLU A 105 -15.43 16.28 8.43
N LEU A 106 -14.54 16.44 9.41
CA LEU A 106 -13.87 15.37 10.11
C LEU A 106 -14.56 15.07 11.45
N GLU A 107 -14.41 13.84 11.89
CA GLU A 107 -14.73 13.39 13.23
C GLU A 107 -13.47 13.42 14.11
N PHE A 108 -13.64 13.69 15.42
CA PHE A 108 -12.54 13.79 16.39
C PHE A 108 -12.67 12.77 17.53
N THR A 109 -13.76 12.01 17.55
CA THR A 109 -14.03 10.99 18.58
C THR A 109 -13.62 9.63 18.05
N SER A 110 -12.76 8.93 18.77
CA SER A 110 -12.29 7.61 18.35
C SER A 110 -13.43 6.60 18.24
N ASN A 111 -13.50 5.89 17.13
CA ASN A 111 -14.47 4.85 16.88
C ASN A 111 -13.96 3.49 17.40
N PRO A 112 -14.80 2.72 18.12
CA PRO A 112 -14.41 1.42 18.65
C PRO A 112 -14.28 0.39 17.52
N LYS A 113 -13.31 -0.48 17.63
CA LYS A 113 -13.25 -1.71 16.84
C LYS A 113 -14.15 -2.79 17.46
N HIS A 114 -14.73 -3.60 16.60
CA HIS A 114 -15.57 -4.73 17.01
C HIS A 114 -14.95 -6.02 16.46
N SER A 115 -14.67 -6.98 17.32
CA SER A 115 -14.06 -8.24 16.89
C SER A 115 -15.09 -9.20 16.27
N CYS A 116 -14.59 -10.12 15.45
CA CYS A 116 -15.32 -11.29 14.98
C CYS A 116 -14.52 -12.57 15.27
N THR A 117 -15.16 -13.73 15.12
CA THR A 117 -14.53 -15.03 15.43
C THR A 117 -14.15 -15.82 14.20
N ASN A 118 -14.52 -15.37 13.00
CA ASN A 118 -14.27 -16.09 11.77
C ASN A 118 -14.07 -15.11 10.62
N PHE A 119 -12.93 -15.17 9.96
CA PHE A 119 -12.62 -14.39 8.76
C PHE A 119 -13.34 -14.92 7.50
N GLY A 120 -13.62 -16.22 7.47
CA GLY A 120 -14.32 -16.89 6.38
C GLY A 120 -13.42 -17.52 5.31
N ALA A 121 -12.10 -17.51 5.50
CA ALA A 121 -11.13 -18.20 4.66
C ALA A 121 -9.84 -18.47 5.43
N ASP A 122 -9.06 -19.47 4.96
CA ASP A 122 -7.66 -19.62 5.37
C ASP A 122 -6.81 -18.54 4.68
N ILE A 123 -5.87 -17.94 5.39
CA ILE A 123 -5.00 -16.88 4.85
C ILE A 123 -3.55 -17.37 4.67
N PRO A 124 -2.81 -16.79 3.71
CA PRO A 124 -3.21 -15.76 2.76
C PRO A 124 -4.01 -16.33 1.58
N VAL A 125 -5.09 -15.66 1.18
CA VAL A 125 -5.88 -16.06 0.00
C VAL A 125 -5.16 -15.69 -1.30
N ASN A 126 -4.49 -14.53 -1.32
CA ASN A 126 -3.81 -13.97 -2.49
C ASN A 126 -2.30 -13.84 -2.25
N SER A 127 -1.63 -14.94 -1.94
CA SER A 127 -0.19 -14.96 -1.62
C SER A 127 0.68 -14.33 -2.72
N GLN A 128 0.25 -14.34 -3.97
CA GLN A 128 0.96 -13.77 -5.12
C GLN A 128 1.12 -12.24 -5.06
N LEU A 129 0.34 -11.53 -4.24
CA LEU A 129 0.45 -10.07 -4.08
C LEU A 129 1.71 -9.62 -3.31
N VAL A 130 2.35 -10.52 -2.60
CA VAL A 130 3.57 -10.22 -1.83
C VAL A 130 4.65 -11.21 -2.18
N VAL A 131 5.78 -10.71 -2.65
CA VAL A 131 6.95 -11.52 -2.99
C VAL A 131 7.99 -11.40 -1.87
N THR A 132 8.31 -12.50 -1.23
CA THR A 132 9.36 -12.56 -0.21
C THR A 132 10.75 -12.43 -0.81
N THR A 133 11.74 -12.06 0.01
CA THR A 133 13.15 -11.99 -0.43
C THR A 133 13.65 -13.32 -0.99
N SER A 134 13.24 -14.45 -0.41
CA SER A 134 13.64 -15.78 -0.88
C SER A 134 13.04 -16.11 -2.24
N GLU A 135 11.76 -15.81 -2.44
CA GLU A 135 11.08 -15.99 -3.73
C GLU A 135 11.66 -15.08 -4.80
N LEU A 136 11.90 -13.81 -4.49
CA LEU A 136 12.53 -12.88 -5.43
C LEU A 136 13.92 -13.36 -5.85
N ARG A 137 14.74 -13.87 -4.92
CA ARG A 137 16.04 -14.48 -5.24
C ARG A 137 15.93 -15.66 -6.18
N GLN A 138 14.88 -16.47 -6.09
CA GLN A 138 14.63 -17.56 -7.04
C GLN A 138 14.18 -17.00 -8.38
N LYS A 139 13.21 -16.09 -8.40
CA LYS A 139 12.72 -15.43 -9.62
C LYS A 139 13.86 -14.74 -10.42
N LEU A 140 14.80 -14.11 -9.74
CA LEU A 140 15.95 -13.44 -10.39
C LEU A 140 16.90 -14.40 -11.15
N LYS A 141 16.85 -15.71 -10.88
CA LYS A 141 17.59 -16.71 -11.66
C LYS A 141 16.92 -16.98 -13.02
N GLU A 142 15.65 -16.66 -13.15
CA GLU A 142 14.83 -16.86 -14.32
C GLU A 142 14.84 -15.59 -15.19
N LYS A 143 15.79 -15.52 -16.11
CA LYS A 143 15.99 -14.34 -16.96
C LYS A 143 14.71 -13.98 -17.74
N ASN A 144 14.40 -12.70 -17.80
CA ASN A 144 13.36 -12.10 -18.64
C ASN A 144 11.90 -12.53 -18.34
N LYS A 145 11.57 -13.09 -17.20
CA LYS A 145 10.17 -13.42 -16.86
C LYS A 145 9.39 -12.25 -16.29
N PHE A 146 10.04 -11.31 -15.64
CA PHE A 146 9.42 -10.13 -15.03
C PHE A 146 10.32 -8.92 -15.13
N ILE A 147 9.78 -7.76 -14.81
CA ILE A 147 10.50 -6.52 -14.58
C ILE A 147 10.41 -6.17 -13.10
N LEU A 148 11.55 -5.97 -12.45
CA LEU A 148 11.60 -5.45 -11.10
C LEU A 148 11.65 -3.93 -11.18
N VAL A 149 10.65 -3.26 -10.61
CA VAL A 149 10.47 -1.82 -10.62
C VAL A 149 10.83 -1.26 -9.26
N ASP A 150 11.85 -0.42 -9.19
CA ASP A 150 12.35 0.20 -7.97
C ASP A 150 11.70 1.56 -7.74
N ASN A 151 10.69 1.61 -6.87
CA ASN A 151 9.96 2.81 -6.50
C ASN A 151 10.60 3.53 -5.31
N ARG A 152 11.92 3.64 -5.32
CA ARG A 152 12.67 4.49 -4.39
C ARG A 152 13.12 5.76 -5.11
N THR A 153 13.60 6.75 -4.37
CA THR A 153 14.17 7.96 -4.95
C THR A 153 15.34 7.65 -5.88
N TRP A 154 15.66 8.55 -6.80
CA TRP A 154 16.83 8.39 -7.68
C TRP A 154 18.12 8.17 -6.88
N ASP A 155 18.33 8.95 -5.82
CA ASP A 155 19.52 8.84 -4.98
C ASP A 155 19.62 7.48 -4.24
N GLU A 156 18.48 6.89 -3.83
CA GLU A 156 18.44 5.52 -3.31
C GLU A 156 18.74 4.49 -4.41
N HIS A 157 18.13 4.66 -5.59
CA HIS A 157 18.28 3.75 -6.72
C HIS A 157 19.73 3.65 -7.21
N ILE A 158 20.43 4.78 -7.31
CA ILE A 158 21.85 4.79 -7.72
C ILE A 158 22.83 4.46 -6.59
N GLY A 159 22.33 4.29 -5.36
CA GLY A 159 23.14 3.92 -4.19
C GLY A 159 23.90 5.08 -3.54
N LYS A 160 23.47 6.32 -3.75
CA LYS A 160 24.04 7.49 -3.08
C LYS A 160 23.64 7.55 -1.61
N VAL A 161 22.40 7.21 -1.29
CA VAL A 161 21.83 7.13 0.05
C VAL A 161 21.12 5.80 0.29
N SER A 162 20.83 5.44 1.56
CA SER A 162 19.96 4.32 1.89
C SER A 162 18.47 4.72 1.86
N GLY A 163 18.18 5.98 2.17
CA GLY A 163 16.83 6.51 2.32
C GLY A 163 16.21 6.28 3.71
N TYR A 164 16.86 5.51 4.59
CA TYR A 164 16.31 5.12 5.89
C TYR A 164 17.34 5.31 7.03
N THR A 165 16.85 5.61 8.24
CA THR A 165 17.68 5.78 9.42
C THR A 165 18.02 4.46 10.11
N TYR A 166 17.20 3.44 9.92
CA TYR A 166 17.36 2.09 10.50
C TYR A 166 18.07 1.10 9.58
N TYR A 167 18.48 1.55 8.37
CA TYR A 167 19.12 0.72 7.37
C TYR A 167 20.17 1.54 6.60
N ASP A 168 21.42 1.10 6.63
CA ASP A 168 22.57 1.85 6.10
C ASP A 168 23.08 1.35 4.74
N LYS A 169 22.62 0.17 4.28
CA LYS A 169 23.07 -0.38 2.99
C LYS A 169 22.47 0.41 1.84
N LYS A 170 23.32 0.68 0.85
CA LYS A 170 23.03 1.49 -0.32
C LYS A 170 23.07 0.64 -1.59
N GLY A 171 22.40 1.10 -2.64
CA GLY A 171 22.35 0.43 -3.93
C GLY A 171 20.99 -0.17 -4.25
N ARG A 172 20.94 -0.94 -5.34
CA ARG A 172 19.70 -1.58 -5.81
C ARG A 172 19.89 -3.06 -6.09
N ILE A 173 18.77 -3.77 -6.19
CA ILE A 173 18.76 -5.15 -6.67
C ILE A 173 19.21 -5.14 -8.15
N PRO A 174 20.17 -5.98 -8.54
CA PRO A 174 20.65 -6.03 -9.91
C PRO A 174 19.52 -6.26 -10.93
N GLY A 175 19.47 -5.44 -11.98
CA GLY A 175 18.43 -5.51 -13.01
C GLY A 175 17.13 -4.77 -12.69
N ALA A 176 17.00 -4.17 -11.52
CA ALA A 176 15.85 -3.31 -11.20
C ALA A 176 15.90 -2.04 -12.07
N LEU A 177 14.75 -1.72 -12.69
CA LEU A 177 14.54 -0.46 -13.41
C LEU A 177 14.06 0.62 -12.44
N TYR A 178 14.38 1.86 -12.76
CA TYR A 178 13.92 3.00 -11.96
C TYR A 178 12.44 3.23 -12.20
N GLY A 179 11.64 3.09 -11.16
CA GLY A 179 10.18 3.20 -11.20
C GLY A 179 9.64 4.54 -10.73
N HIS A 180 10.52 5.51 -10.47
CA HIS A 180 10.16 6.80 -9.90
C HIS A 180 9.56 6.73 -8.49
N SER A 181 9.54 7.85 -7.79
CA SER A 181 9.00 7.96 -6.43
C SER A 181 8.66 9.42 -6.11
N GLY A 182 9.53 10.08 -5.39
CA GLY A 182 9.40 11.45 -4.95
C GLY A 182 10.70 11.95 -4.34
N SER A 183 10.60 12.97 -3.50
CA SER A 183 11.75 13.70 -2.95
C SER A 183 12.52 12.93 -1.87
N ASP A 184 11.85 12.02 -1.16
CA ASP A 184 12.45 11.25 -0.06
C ASP A 184 11.83 9.84 0.10
N SER A 185 12.24 9.12 1.16
CA SER A 185 11.80 7.74 1.41
C SER A 185 10.33 7.60 1.85
N VAL A 186 9.67 8.70 2.17
CA VAL A 186 8.25 8.75 2.60
C VAL A 186 7.37 9.51 1.61
N SER A 187 7.87 9.76 0.40
CA SER A 187 7.22 10.58 -0.62
C SER A 187 7.01 9.82 -1.92
N LEU A 188 5.92 10.14 -2.63
CA LEU A 188 5.55 9.56 -3.92
C LEU A 188 4.94 10.61 -4.87
N GLU A 189 5.46 11.84 -4.82
CA GLU A 189 4.90 13.00 -5.52
C GLU A 189 4.88 12.84 -7.05
N GLU A 190 5.80 12.06 -7.62
CA GLU A 190 5.86 11.84 -9.06
C GLU A 190 4.65 11.05 -9.60
N TYR A 191 3.91 10.36 -8.72
CA TYR A 191 2.69 9.63 -9.03
C TYR A 191 1.40 10.37 -8.65
N ARG A 192 1.50 11.53 -7.99
CA ARG A 192 0.36 12.26 -7.45
C ARG A 192 0.23 13.66 -8.02
N ASN A 193 -0.99 14.14 -8.05
CA ASN A 193 -1.32 15.55 -8.21
C ASN A 193 -1.08 16.30 -6.90
N ILE A 194 -1.16 17.65 -6.94
CA ILE A 194 -0.97 18.51 -5.77
C ILE A 194 -1.95 18.19 -4.63
N ASP A 195 -3.15 17.73 -4.95
CA ASP A 195 -4.19 17.35 -4.01
C ASP A 195 -4.05 15.90 -3.49
N ASN A 196 -2.92 15.26 -3.75
CA ASN A 196 -2.62 13.85 -3.46
C ASN A 196 -3.46 12.82 -4.22
N THR A 197 -4.28 13.23 -5.18
CA THR A 197 -4.93 12.25 -6.06
C THR A 197 -3.94 11.62 -7.03
N MET A 198 -4.23 10.40 -7.48
CA MET A 198 -3.42 9.70 -8.48
C MET A 198 -3.35 10.54 -9.77
N ARG A 199 -2.16 10.65 -10.37
CA ARG A 199 -2.00 11.20 -11.72
C ARG A 199 -2.77 10.38 -12.74
N ASN A 200 -3.08 11.00 -13.87
CA ASN A 200 -3.80 10.30 -14.92
C ASN A 200 -2.96 9.16 -15.52
N LYS A 201 -3.67 8.19 -16.10
CA LYS A 201 -3.09 7.00 -16.72
C LYS A 201 -1.96 7.30 -17.72
N TYR A 202 -2.14 8.32 -18.55
CA TYR A 202 -1.20 8.60 -19.63
C TYR A 202 0.14 9.13 -19.11
N GLU A 203 0.12 9.97 -18.07
CA GLU A 203 1.34 10.46 -17.42
C GLU A 203 2.13 9.34 -16.77
N ILE A 204 1.45 8.41 -16.07
CA ILE A 204 2.10 7.25 -15.45
C ILE A 204 2.71 6.32 -16.52
N LEU A 205 1.96 6.02 -17.57
CA LEU A 205 2.45 5.16 -18.65
C LEU A 205 3.61 5.79 -19.42
N GLU A 206 3.58 7.11 -19.69
CA GLU A 206 4.68 7.84 -20.33
C GLU A 206 5.95 7.83 -19.45
N MET A 207 5.79 8.00 -18.14
CA MET A 207 6.89 7.93 -17.18
C MET A 207 7.54 6.54 -17.19
N TRP A 208 6.75 5.48 -17.21
CA TRP A 208 7.25 4.11 -17.27
C TRP A 208 7.89 3.76 -18.62
N ASP A 209 7.34 4.24 -19.72
CA ASP A 209 7.90 4.03 -21.07
C ASP A 209 9.31 4.61 -21.20
N LYS A 210 9.54 5.82 -20.65
CA LYS A 210 10.87 6.46 -20.60
C LYS A 210 11.92 5.63 -19.86
N GLU A 211 11.49 4.83 -18.90
CA GLU A 211 12.36 3.93 -18.10
C GLU A 211 12.39 2.49 -18.65
N ASN A 212 11.80 2.25 -19.82
CA ASN A 212 11.69 0.92 -20.45
C ASN A 212 10.92 -0.11 -19.60
N ILE A 213 9.96 0.33 -18.81
CA ILE A 213 9.05 -0.54 -18.03
C ILE A 213 7.92 -0.98 -18.96
N ASP A 214 8.05 -2.17 -19.54
CA ASP A 214 7.05 -2.77 -20.43
C ASP A 214 5.88 -3.34 -19.60
N VAL A 215 4.73 -2.66 -19.65
CA VAL A 215 3.51 -3.01 -18.91
C VAL A 215 2.83 -4.30 -19.38
N ASN A 216 3.24 -4.87 -20.52
CA ASN A 216 2.75 -6.17 -20.99
C ASN A 216 3.47 -7.35 -20.31
N ARG A 217 4.54 -7.08 -19.58
CA ARG A 217 5.28 -8.08 -18.80
C ARG A 217 4.81 -8.10 -17.36
N GLN A 218 5.11 -9.19 -16.65
CA GLN A 218 4.90 -9.20 -15.20
C GLN A 218 5.76 -8.12 -14.55
N LEU A 219 5.15 -7.26 -13.74
CA LEU A 219 5.82 -6.24 -12.95
C LEU A 219 5.86 -6.66 -11.48
N ILE A 220 7.00 -6.46 -10.84
CA ILE A 220 7.17 -6.59 -9.39
C ILE A 220 7.66 -5.24 -8.88
N PHE A 221 6.87 -4.58 -8.05
CA PHE A 221 7.22 -3.29 -7.47
C PHE A 221 7.95 -3.46 -6.14
N MET A 222 8.98 -2.66 -5.90
CA MET A 222 9.73 -2.68 -4.65
C MET A 222 10.09 -1.25 -4.19
N CYS A 223 10.24 -1.11 -2.88
CA CYS A 223 10.85 0.06 -2.24
C CYS A 223 11.61 -0.39 -0.98
N GLY A 224 11.62 0.36 0.11
CA GLY A 224 12.26 -0.05 1.37
C GLY A 224 11.44 -1.06 2.16
N SER A 225 10.26 -0.65 2.64
CA SER A 225 9.35 -1.48 3.46
C SER A 225 8.07 -1.93 2.74
N GLY A 226 7.84 -1.43 1.51
CA GLY A 226 6.69 -1.82 0.69
C GLY A 226 5.57 -0.77 0.57
N TRP A 227 5.65 0.36 1.27
CA TRP A 227 4.59 1.37 1.24
C TRP A 227 4.46 2.05 -0.12
N ARG A 228 5.55 2.61 -0.65
CA ARG A 228 5.59 3.22 -2.00
C ARG A 228 5.21 2.19 -3.08
N ALA A 229 5.75 0.98 -2.97
CA ALA A 229 5.46 -0.11 -3.89
C ALA A 229 3.97 -0.52 -3.86
N ALA A 230 3.32 -0.54 -2.70
CA ALA A 230 1.89 -0.87 -2.59
C ALA A 230 0.99 0.18 -3.26
N GLU A 231 1.35 1.46 -3.15
CA GLU A 231 0.62 2.52 -3.83
C GLU A 231 0.77 2.41 -5.35
N VAL A 232 2.00 2.24 -5.85
CA VAL A 232 2.25 2.08 -7.29
C VAL A 232 1.59 0.81 -7.84
N LEU A 233 1.63 -0.31 -7.12
CA LEU A 233 0.90 -1.53 -7.47
C LEU A 233 -0.61 -1.26 -7.60
N THR A 234 -1.19 -0.52 -6.67
CA THR A 234 -2.61 -0.18 -6.73
C THR A 234 -2.92 0.71 -7.93
N TYR A 235 -2.07 1.70 -8.22
CA TYR A 235 -2.21 2.54 -9.41
C TYR A 235 -2.08 1.74 -10.71
N ALA A 236 -1.12 0.80 -10.78
CA ALA A 236 -0.99 -0.12 -11.90
C ALA A 236 -2.30 -0.87 -12.18
N ASN A 237 -2.91 -1.43 -11.14
CA ASN A 237 -4.20 -2.13 -11.28
C ASN A 237 -5.33 -1.18 -11.74
N VAL A 238 -5.42 0.04 -11.19
CA VAL A 238 -6.43 1.04 -11.56
C VAL A 238 -6.32 1.45 -13.03
N ILE A 239 -5.11 1.60 -13.56
CA ILE A 239 -4.90 1.96 -14.97
C ILE A 239 -4.99 0.78 -15.93
N GLY A 240 -5.23 -0.44 -15.43
CA GLY A 240 -5.46 -1.65 -16.22
C GLY A 240 -4.21 -2.45 -16.57
N VAL A 241 -3.14 -2.35 -15.77
CA VAL A 241 -1.97 -3.24 -15.87
C VAL A 241 -2.27 -4.51 -15.07
N GLU A 242 -2.51 -5.62 -15.76
CA GLU A 242 -3.03 -6.86 -15.17
C GLU A 242 -1.93 -7.75 -14.59
N ASN A 243 -0.71 -7.68 -15.14
CA ASN A 243 0.39 -8.55 -14.77
C ASN A 243 1.26 -7.95 -13.64
N THR A 244 0.69 -7.78 -12.45
CA THR A 244 1.40 -7.19 -11.30
C THR A 244 1.46 -8.15 -10.12
#